data_0a317f7025861771838340d40681c619
#
_entry.id   0a317f7025861771838340d40681c619
#
_cell.length_a   1.000
_cell.length_b   1.000
_cell.length_c   1.000
_cell.angle_alpha   90.00
_cell.angle_beta   90.00
_cell.angle_gamma   90.00
#
_symmetry.space_group_name_H-M   'P 1'
#
loop_
_entity.id
_entity.type
_entity.pdbx_description
1 polymer ?
#
loop_
_entity_poly.entity_id
_entity_poly.type
_entity_poly.pdbx_seq_one_letter_code
_entity_poly.pdbx_strand_id
1 'polypeptide(L)'
;SYDEALALTPEAARARWVLFYARAIAKERSGDWEGSESDFRAALELNPEQPQVLNYLGYSLVEQQRNLDEALDMIERAVAASPDSGYIVDSLGWVLYRLDRYEEAVEQMERAVELEPVDPVVNDHLGDVYWAVGRQREAEFQWRRALSFVDLTDADSEADPERMRRKLEVGLDAVLSE
;
A
#
# COMPACT_ATOMS: atom_id res chain seq x y z
N SER A 1 -3.67 -0.89 27.32
CA SER A 1 -2.85 -0.47 26.16
C SER A 1 -2.18 -1.67 25.52
N TYR A 2 -1.61 -1.53 24.31
CA TYR A 2 -0.85 -2.61 23.65
C TYR A 2 0.38 -3.04 24.48
N ASP A 3 1.01 -2.13 25.20
CA ASP A 3 2.15 -2.42 26.05
C ASP A 3 1.78 -3.32 27.23
N GLU A 4 0.61 -3.11 27.82
CA GLU A 4 0.09 -3.98 28.89
C GLU A 4 -0.24 -5.38 28.34
N ALA A 5 -0.83 -5.48 27.16
CA ALA A 5 -1.13 -6.75 26.51
C ALA A 5 0.15 -7.55 26.20
N LEU A 6 1.20 -6.89 25.71
CA LEU A 6 2.51 -7.51 25.46
C LEU A 6 3.18 -8.01 26.74
N ALA A 7 2.98 -7.33 27.89
CA ALA A 7 3.52 -7.73 29.18
C ALA A 7 2.76 -8.91 29.82
N LEU A 8 1.46 -9.05 29.53
CA LEU A 8 0.58 -10.02 30.18
C LEU A 8 0.46 -11.37 29.46
N THR A 9 1.00 -11.52 28.24
CA THR A 9 0.89 -12.76 27.46
C THR A 9 2.24 -13.42 27.17
N PRO A 10 2.85 -14.12 28.17
CA PRO A 10 4.14 -14.77 27.95
C PRO A 10 4.07 -16.02 27.06
N GLU A 11 2.92 -16.67 26.93
CA GLU A 11 2.83 -18.08 26.52
C GLU A 11 2.53 -18.37 25.05
N ALA A 12 2.11 -17.38 24.25
CA ALA A 12 1.86 -17.59 22.84
C ALA A 12 2.77 -16.70 21.98
N ALA A 13 4.06 -17.01 21.96
CA ALA A 13 5.04 -16.21 21.22
C ALA A 13 4.60 -15.90 19.77
N ARG A 14 3.99 -16.87 19.07
CA ARG A 14 3.46 -16.67 17.73
C ARG A 14 2.22 -15.76 17.67
N ALA A 15 1.36 -15.77 18.69
CA ALA A 15 0.19 -14.89 18.74
C ALA A 15 0.56 -13.43 19.10
N ARG A 16 1.74 -13.19 19.66
CA ARG A 16 2.21 -11.86 20.03
C ARG A 16 2.51 -10.96 18.83
N TRP A 17 2.82 -11.53 17.64
CA TRP A 17 3.03 -10.72 16.44
C TRP A 17 1.83 -9.82 16.12
N VAL A 18 0.61 -10.27 16.39
CA VAL A 18 -0.61 -9.47 16.16
C VAL A 18 -0.63 -8.21 17.02
N LEU A 19 -0.12 -8.27 18.27
CA LEU A 19 -0.05 -7.11 19.15
C LEU A 19 0.99 -6.09 18.68
N PHE A 20 2.16 -6.55 18.23
CA PHE A 20 3.17 -5.70 17.62
C PHE A 20 2.62 -5.06 16.33
N TYR A 21 2.00 -5.84 15.46
CA TYR A 21 1.37 -5.38 14.23
C TYR A 21 0.31 -4.28 14.49
N ALA A 22 -0.62 -4.53 15.42
CA ALA A 22 -1.65 -3.55 15.75
C ALA A 22 -1.07 -2.27 16.37
N ARG A 23 -0.03 -2.39 17.21
CA ARG A 23 0.67 -1.24 17.78
C ARG A 23 1.45 -0.46 16.72
N ALA A 24 2.08 -1.15 15.79
CA ALA A 24 2.77 -0.54 14.66
C ALA A 24 1.84 0.36 13.84
N ILE A 25 0.66 -0.15 13.45
CA ILE A 25 -0.36 0.64 12.74
C ILE A 25 -0.81 1.86 13.56
N ALA A 26 -1.03 1.71 14.85
CA ALA A 26 -1.42 2.83 15.71
C ALA A 26 -0.32 3.90 15.79
N LYS A 27 0.95 3.51 15.85
CA LYS A 27 2.10 4.42 15.82
C LYS A 27 2.25 5.13 14.48
N GLU A 28 2.10 4.41 13.37
CA GLU A 28 2.12 4.99 12.03
C GLU A 28 1.07 6.08 11.87
N ARG A 29 -0.18 5.79 12.24
CA ARG A 29 -1.29 6.77 12.23
C ARG A 29 -1.04 7.99 13.14
N SER A 30 -0.20 7.87 14.15
CA SER A 30 0.21 8.98 15.02
C SER A 30 1.47 9.71 14.54
N GLY A 31 2.08 9.28 13.43
CA GLY A 31 3.31 9.84 12.88
C GLY A 31 4.61 9.36 13.54
N ASP A 32 4.54 8.35 14.42
CA ASP A 32 5.72 7.69 15.02
C ASP A 32 6.24 6.59 14.08
N TRP A 33 6.89 6.99 13.00
CA TRP A 33 7.40 6.09 11.97
C TRP A 33 8.50 5.15 12.46
N GLU A 34 9.42 5.62 13.31
CA GLU A 34 10.49 4.79 13.86
C GLU A 34 9.95 3.73 14.81
N GLY A 35 9.02 4.11 15.67
CA GLY A 35 8.34 3.19 16.57
C GLY A 35 7.47 2.18 15.83
N SER A 36 6.81 2.58 14.74
CA SER A 36 6.03 1.71 13.87
C SER A 36 6.93 0.68 13.18
N GLU A 37 8.00 1.11 12.52
CA GLU A 37 8.97 0.21 11.87
C GLU A 37 9.55 -0.81 12.85
N SER A 38 9.94 -0.37 14.05
CA SER A 38 10.45 -1.26 15.10
C SER A 38 9.45 -2.35 15.47
N ASP A 39 8.16 -2.00 15.59
CA ASP A 39 7.11 -2.96 15.94
C ASP A 39 6.78 -3.90 14.78
N PHE A 40 6.74 -3.43 13.54
CA PHE A 40 6.58 -4.33 12.38
C PHE A 40 7.73 -5.33 12.28
N ARG A 41 8.98 -4.90 12.50
CA ARG A 41 10.14 -5.80 12.52
C ARG A 41 10.06 -6.82 13.65
N ALA A 42 9.64 -6.41 14.86
CA ALA A 42 9.41 -7.32 15.96
C ALA A 42 8.29 -8.34 15.68
N ALA A 43 7.23 -7.93 14.96
CA ALA A 43 6.21 -8.85 14.48
C ALA A 43 6.76 -9.89 13.50
N LEU A 44 7.64 -9.48 12.56
CA LEU A 44 8.29 -10.38 11.60
C LEU A 44 9.31 -11.31 12.25
N GLU A 45 9.97 -10.92 13.36
CA GLU A 45 10.81 -11.84 14.15
C GLU A 45 9.99 -13.01 14.70
N LEU A 46 8.73 -12.78 15.06
CA LEU A 46 7.83 -13.79 15.59
C LEU A 46 7.11 -14.59 14.48
N ASN A 47 6.84 -13.97 13.33
CA ASN A 47 6.18 -14.58 12.19
C ASN A 47 6.76 -14.01 10.87
N PRO A 48 7.89 -14.56 10.37
CA PRO A 48 8.67 -13.97 9.28
C PRO A 48 7.96 -13.87 7.93
N GLU A 49 6.99 -14.74 7.67
CA GLU A 49 6.28 -14.81 6.39
C GLU A 49 4.81 -14.34 6.51
N GLN A 50 4.52 -13.49 7.50
CA GLN A 50 3.16 -12.96 7.66
C GLN A 50 2.87 -11.90 6.59
N PRO A 51 1.99 -12.20 5.60
CA PRO A 51 1.84 -11.35 4.42
C PRO A 51 1.37 -9.93 4.75
N GLN A 52 0.47 -9.77 5.71
CA GLN A 52 -0.03 -8.44 6.10
C GLN A 52 1.09 -7.58 6.71
N VAL A 53 1.97 -8.16 7.54
CA VAL A 53 3.08 -7.42 8.16
C VAL A 53 4.12 -7.04 7.12
N LEU A 54 4.50 -8.00 6.25
CA LEU A 54 5.43 -7.76 5.15
C LEU A 54 4.91 -6.64 4.24
N ASN A 55 3.62 -6.69 3.87
CA ASN A 55 2.99 -5.70 3.02
C ASN A 55 2.96 -4.32 3.68
N TYR A 56 2.51 -4.23 4.94
CA TYR A 56 2.43 -2.93 5.63
C TYR A 56 3.78 -2.28 5.81
N LEU A 57 4.78 -3.02 6.27
CA LEU A 57 6.14 -2.48 6.42
C LEU A 57 6.73 -2.08 5.06
N GLY A 58 6.60 -2.95 4.05
CA GLY A 58 7.07 -2.67 2.70
C GLY A 58 6.43 -1.41 2.13
N TYR A 59 5.10 -1.29 2.19
CA TYR A 59 4.37 -0.11 1.71
C TYR A 59 4.76 1.17 2.48
N SER A 60 4.88 1.10 3.81
CA SER A 60 5.33 2.22 4.64
C SER A 60 6.74 2.72 4.26
N LEU A 61 7.66 1.81 3.94
CA LEU A 61 9.00 2.15 3.44
C LEU A 61 8.93 2.84 2.07
N VAL A 62 8.04 2.36 1.18
CA VAL A 62 7.82 2.98 -0.15
C VAL A 62 7.30 4.41 -0.02
N GLU A 63 6.29 4.64 0.82
CA GLU A 63 5.74 5.99 1.05
C GLU A 63 6.79 6.96 1.62
N GLN A 64 7.68 6.47 2.46
CA GLN A 64 8.78 7.25 3.00
C GLN A 64 9.98 7.37 2.06
N GLN A 65 9.94 6.76 0.88
CA GLN A 65 11.05 6.70 -0.09
C GLN A 65 12.34 6.14 0.52
N ARG A 66 12.21 5.15 1.39
CA ARG A 66 13.31 4.52 2.13
C ARG A 66 13.40 3.04 1.79
N ASN A 67 14.64 2.55 1.62
CA ASN A 67 14.93 1.14 1.47
C ASN A 67 14.04 0.43 0.43
N LEU A 68 13.88 1.03 -0.76
CA LEU A 68 12.94 0.54 -1.79
C LEU A 68 13.23 -0.90 -2.23
N ASP A 69 14.50 -1.32 -2.27
CA ASP A 69 14.86 -2.71 -2.60
C ASP A 69 14.39 -3.70 -1.52
N GLU A 70 14.52 -3.32 -0.23
CA GLU A 70 14.00 -4.11 0.89
C GLU A 70 12.47 -4.16 0.87
N ALA A 71 11.83 -3.02 0.57
CA ALA A 71 10.38 -2.94 0.43
C ALA A 71 9.86 -3.86 -0.68
N LEU A 72 10.54 -3.89 -1.83
CA LEU A 72 10.21 -4.78 -2.94
C LEU A 72 10.29 -6.25 -2.51
N ASP A 73 11.41 -6.70 -1.90
CA ASP A 73 11.55 -8.08 -1.41
C ASP A 73 10.41 -8.47 -0.45
N MET A 74 10.09 -7.60 0.50
CA MET A 74 9.00 -7.84 1.45
C MET A 74 7.65 -7.99 0.76
N ILE A 75 7.32 -7.11 -0.18
CA ILE A 75 6.03 -7.13 -0.88
C ILE A 75 5.96 -8.31 -1.85
N GLU A 76 7.05 -8.67 -2.54
CA GLU A 76 7.10 -9.88 -3.38
C GLU A 76 6.83 -11.15 -2.54
N ARG A 77 7.39 -11.25 -1.35
CA ARG A 77 7.12 -12.35 -0.40
C ARG A 77 5.66 -12.32 0.08
N ALA A 78 5.11 -11.15 0.33
CA ALA A 78 3.71 -11.01 0.70
C ALA A 78 2.77 -11.49 -0.42
N VAL A 79 3.04 -11.12 -1.68
CA VAL A 79 2.30 -11.60 -2.87
C VAL A 79 2.43 -13.12 -3.02
N ALA A 80 3.63 -13.68 -2.83
CA ALA A 80 3.84 -15.13 -2.91
C ALA A 80 3.01 -15.89 -1.86
N ALA A 81 2.86 -15.33 -0.66
CA ALA A 81 2.07 -15.92 0.43
C ALA A 81 0.56 -15.68 0.28
N SER A 82 0.14 -14.60 -0.39
CA SER A 82 -1.27 -14.21 -0.57
C SER A 82 -1.53 -13.66 -1.98
N PRO A 83 -1.44 -14.51 -3.02
CA PRO A 83 -1.48 -14.06 -4.41
C PRO A 83 -2.83 -13.50 -4.87
N ASP A 84 -3.90 -13.80 -4.14
CA ASP A 84 -5.26 -13.36 -4.46
C ASP A 84 -5.72 -12.15 -3.63
N SER A 85 -4.81 -11.53 -2.88
CA SER A 85 -5.08 -10.28 -2.16
C SER A 85 -4.80 -9.09 -3.07
N GLY A 86 -5.85 -8.44 -3.57
CA GLY A 86 -5.73 -7.30 -4.48
C GLY A 86 -4.91 -6.15 -3.88
N TYR A 87 -5.08 -5.86 -2.60
CA TYR A 87 -4.31 -4.82 -1.90
C TYR A 87 -2.82 -5.12 -1.81
N ILE A 88 -2.43 -6.40 -1.63
CA ILE A 88 -1.02 -6.80 -1.61
C ILE A 88 -0.43 -6.72 -3.02
N VAL A 89 -1.20 -7.12 -4.03
CA VAL A 89 -0.79 -7.01 -5.44
C VAL A 89 -0.69 -5.54 -5.87
N ASP A 90 -1.60 -4.67 -5.43
CA ASP A 90 -1.52 -3.22 -5.63
C ASP A 90 -0.24 -2.64 -5.04
N SER A 91 0.11 -3.02 -3.81
CA SER A 91 1.36 -2.60 -3.17
C SER A 91 2.60 -3.02 -3.98
N LEU A 92 2.59 -4.20 -4.62
CA LEU A 92 3.66 -4.61 -5.53
C LEU A 92 3.75 -3.71 -6.76
N GLY A 93 2.62 -3.43 -7.39
CA GLY A 93 2.57 -2.49 -8.51
C GLY A 93 3.07 -1.10 -8.11
N TRP A 94 2.70 -0.62 -6.92
CA TRP A 94 3.10 0.68 -6.43
C TRP A 94 4.61 0.79 -6.15
N VAL A 95 5.24 -0.20 -5.51
CA VAL A 95 6.70 -0.19 -5.31
C VAL A 95 7.45 -0.27 -6.63
N LEU A 96 6.97 -1.06 -7.60
CA LEU A 96 7.55 -1.11 -8.94
C LEU A 96 7.46 0.24 -9.65
N TYR A 97 6.32 0.93 -9.56
CA TYR A 97 6.15 2.29 -10.05
C TYR A 97 7.15 3.27 -9.41
N ARG A 98 7.35 3.20 -8.09
CA ARG A 98 8.30 4.05 -7.35
C ARG A 98 9.77 3.75 -7.66
N LEU A 99 10.06 2.56 -8.24
CA LEU A 99 11.36 2.14 -8.75
C LEU A 99 11.54 2.41 -10.26
N ASP A 100 10.63 3.16 -10.89
CA ASP A 100 10.60 3.45 -12.33
C ASP A 100 10.49 2.19 -13.22
N ARG A 101 10.03 1.06 -12.66
CA ARG A 101 9.79 -0.21 -13.37
C ARG A 101 8.35 -0.24 -13.90
N TYR A 102 8.00 0.73 -14.73
CA TYR A 102 6.61 1.02 -15.11
C TYR A 102 5.90 -0.10 -15.84
N GLU A 103 6.56 -0.82 -16.77
CA GLU A 103 5.94 -1.91 -17.51
C GLU A 103 5.57 -3.09 -16.59
N GLU A 104 6.44 -3.41 -15.63
CA GLU A 104 6.16 -4.43 -14.63
C GLU A 104 5.06 -3.97 -13.66
N ALA A 105 5.03 -2.68 -13.32
CA ALA A 105 3.97 -2.09 -12.51
C ALA A 105 2.60 -2.23 -13.18
N VAL A 106 2.50 -2.03 -14.51
CA VAL A 106 1.25 -2.21 -15.27
C VAL A 106 0.68 -3.61 -15.06
N GLU A 107 1.50 -4.67 -15.19
CA GLU A 107 1.04 -6.06 -15.04
C GLU A 107 0.44 -6.31 -13.66
N GLN A 108 1.09 -5.82 -12.60
CA GLN A 108 0.60 -5.99 -11.24
C GLN A 108 -0.63 -5.14 -10.94
N MET A 109 -0.67 -3.90 -11.42
CA MET A 109 -1.81 -3.01 -11.21
C MET A 109 -3.07 -3.47 -11.98
N GLU A 110 -2.92 -3.97 -13.22
CA GLU A 110 -4.03 -4.57 -13.96
C GLU A 110 -4.60 -5.77 -13.18
N ARG A 111 -3.74 -6.63 -12.63
CA ARG A 111 -4.15 -7.74 -11.77
C ARG A 111 -4.81 -7.27 -10.47
N ALA A 112 -4.30 -6.24 -9.82
CA ALA A 112 -4.89 -5.69 -8.59
C ALA A 112 -6.31 -5.19 -8.85
N VAL A 113 -6.56 -4.48 -9.97
CA VAL A 113 -7.91 -4.02 -10.36
C VAL A 113 -8.84 -5.18 -10.72
N GLU A 114 -8.33 -6.29 -11.25
CA GLU A 114 -9.16 -7.50 -11.46
C GLU A 114 -9.62 -8.10 -10.13
N LEU A 115 -8.78 -8.06 -9.09
CA LEU A 115 -9.08 -8.57 -7.76
C LEU A 115 -9.96 -7.60 -6.94
N GLU A 116 -9.72 -6.29 -7.06
CA GLU A 116 -10.43 -5.22 -6.36
C GLU A 116 -11.05 -4.20 -7.33
N PRO A 117 -12.05 -4.61 -8.14
CA PRO A 117 -12.51 -3.82 -9.29
C PRO A 117 -13.23 -2.52 -8.93
N VAL A 118 -13.71 -2.38 -7.68
CA VAL A 118 -14.47 -1.20 -7.21
C VAL A 118 -13.72 -0.38 -6.17
N ASP A 119 -12.46 -0.73 -5.89
CA ASP A 119 -11.64 0.03 -4.96
C ASP A 119 -11.13 1.32 -5.61
N PRO A 120 -11.39 2.52 -5.02
CA PRO A 120 -10.99 3.79 -5.61
C PRO A 120 -9.47 4.00 -5.62
N VAL A 121 -8.74 3.51 -4.61
CA VAL A 121 -7.29 3.69 -4.51
C VAL A 121 -6.57 2.83 -5.55
N VAL A 122 -6.95 1.56 -5.67
CA VAL A 122 -6.37 0.62 -6.65
C VAL A 122 -6.61 1.12 -8.09
N ASN A 123 -7.80 1.64 -8.39
CA ASN A 123 -8.08 2.22 -9.70
C ASN A 123 -7.30 3.54 -9.94
N ASP A 124 -7.09 4.37 -8.92
CA ASP A 124 -6.28 5.58 -9.01
C ASP A 124 -4.81 5.26 -9.30
N HIS A 125 -4.23 4.30 -8.58
CA HIS A 125 -2.87 3.81 -8.79
C HIS A 125 -2.66 3.26 -10.21
N LEU A 126 -3.59 2.44 -10.73
CA LEU A 126 -3.52 1.97 -12.12
C LEU A 126 -3.54 3.14 -13.10
N GLY A 127 -4.32 4.18 -12.84
CA GLY A 127 -4.33 5.40 -13.65
C GLY A 127 -2.94 6.07 -13.67
N ASP A 128 -2.29 6.20 -12.54
CA ASP A 128 -0.96 6.81 -12.43
C ASP A 128 0.09 5.99 -13.19
N VAL A 129 0.02 4.67 -13.09
CA VAL A 129 0.93 3.76 -13.81
C VAL A 129 0.69 3.80 -15.32
N TYR A 130 -0.57 3.82 -15.78
CA TYR A 130 -0.88 3.99 -17.21
C TYR A 130 -0.35 5.32 -17.76
N TRP A 131 -0.46 6.39 -16.99
CA TRP A 131 0.09 7.69 -17.39
C TRP A 131 1.61 7.62 -17.58
N ALA A 132 2.33 6.99 -16.67
CA ALA A 132 3.79 6.84 -16.74
C ALA A 132 4.27 6.08 -17.99
N VAL A 133 3.48 5.12 -18.49
CA VAL A 133 3.79 4.40 -19.75
C VAL A 133 3.18 5.06 -20.99
N GLY A 134 2.65 6.28 -20.89
CA GLY A 134 2.09 7.05 -21.99
C GLY A 134 0.68 6.65 -22.45
N ARG A 135 0.01 5.76 -21.70
CA ARG A 135 -1.39 5.31 -21.95
C ARG A 135 -2.39 6.30 -21.34
N GLN A 136 -2.33 7.56 -21.77
CA GLN A 136 -3.05 8.67 -21.13
C GLN A 136 -4.58 8.51 -21.14
N ARG A 137 -5.17 7.94 -22.20
CA ARG A 137 -6.61 7.72 -22.28
C ARG A 137 -7.10 6.67 -21.28
N GLU A 138 -6.31 5.62 -21.10
CA GLU A 138 -6.58 4.58 -20.11
C GLU A 138 -6.38 5.14 -18.69
N ALA A 139 -5.38 5.98 -18.47
CA ALA A 139 -5.17 6.66 -17.20
C ALA A 139 -6.38 7.52 -16.82
N GLU A 140 -6.84 8.39 -17.73
CA GLU A 140 -8.03 9.20 -17.48
C GLU A 140 -9.29 8.37 -17.23
N PHE A 141 -9.44 7.23 -17.92
CA PHE A 141 -10.55 6.32 -17.69
C PHE A 141 -10.50 5.74 -16.26
N GLN A 142 -9.33 5.30 -15.81
CA GLN A 142 -9.18 4.75 -14.46
C GLN A 142 -9.41 5.80 -13.38
N TRP A 143 -8.92 7.03 -13.52
CA TRP A 143 -9.18 8.11 -12.55
C TRP A 143 -10.67 8.48 -12.48
N ARG A 144 -11.39 8.51 -13.62
CA ARG A 144 -12.85 8.71 -13.60
C ARG A 144 -13.57 7.56 -12.92
N ARG A 145 -13.11 6.34 -13.16
CA ARG A 145 -13.64 5.14 -12.52
C ARG A 145 -13.37 5.16 -11.01
N ALA A 146 -12.15 5.47 -10.58
CA ALA A 146 -11.80 5.66 -9.17
C ALA A 146 -12.73 6.66 -8.49
N LEU A 147 -12.92 7.85 -9.08
CA LEU A 147 -13.84 8.88 -8.58
C LEU A 147 -15.29 8.37 -8.42
N SER A 148 -15.74 7.48 -9.30
CA SER A 148 -17.10 6.92 -9.21
C SER A 148 -17.30 5.97 -8.04
N PHE A 149 -16.23 5.46 -7.46
CA PHE A 149 -16.25 4.52 -6.32
C PHE A 149 -15.93 5.19 -4.98
N VAL A 150 -15.53 6.47 -4.98
CA VAL A 150 -15.21 7.17 -3.73
C VAL A 150 -16.45 7.30 -2.87
N ASP A 151 -16.38 6.79 -1.65
CA ASP A 151 -17.36 7.03 -0.60
C ASP A 151 -16.91 8.22 0.26
N LEU A 152 -17.56 9.36 0.07
CA LEU A 152 -17.26 10.59 0.83
C LEU A 152 -17.62 10.50 2.32
N THR A 153 -18.28 9.43 2.75
CA THR A 153 -18.61 9.18 4.16
C THR A 153 -17.60 8.32 4.87
N ASP A 154 -16.70 7.67 4.13
CA ASP A 154 -15.60 6.87 4.68
C ASP A 154 -14.41 7.78 5.05
N ALA A 155 -14.34 8.10 6.35
CA ALA A 155 -13.27 8.94 6.89
C ALA A 155 -11.91 8.24 6.98
N ASP A 156 -11.89 6.91 6.85
CA ASP A 156 -10.66 6.09 6.86
C ASP A 156 -10.14 5.79 5.45
N SER A 157 -10.84 6.22 4.40
CA SER A 157 -10.43 6.02 3.01
C SER A 157 -9.16 6.80 2.70
N GLU A 158 -8.18 6.14 2.09
CA GLU A 158 -6.97 6.76 1.56
C GLU A 158 -7.20 7.45 0.20
N ALA A 159 -8.40 7.30 -0.39
CA ALA A 159 -8.74 7.91 -1.65
C ALA A 159 -8.80 9.44 -1.56
N ASP A 160 -8.09 10.12 -2.44
CA ASP A 160 -8.09 11.59 -2.56
C ASP A 160 -8.84 12.04 -3.83
N PRO A 161 -10.15 12.31 -3.73
CA PRO A 161 -10.95 12.71 -4.89
C PRO A 161 -10.55 14.07 -5.47
N GLU A 162 -10.00 14.98 -4.68
CA GLU A 162 -9.56 16.27 -5.19
C GLU A 162 -8.30 16.11 -6.05
N ARG A 163 -7.36 15.29 -5.59
CA ARG A 163 -6.16 14.94 -6.37
C ARG A 163 -6.52 14.20 -7.65
N MET A 164 -7.46 13.27 -7.62
CA MET A 164 -7.95 12.57 -8.82
C MET A 164 -8.58 13.55 -9.83
N ARG A 165 -9.40 14.51 -9.38
CA ARG A 165 -9.96 15.56 -10.25
C ARG A 165 -8.85 16.42 -10.85
N ARG A 166 -7.87 16.77 -10.06
CA ARG A 166 -6.73 17.56 -10.51
C ARG A 166 -5.91 16.84 -11.58
N LYS A 167 -5.67 15.52 -11.42
CA LYS A 167 -5.04 14.69 -12.46
C LYS A 167 -5.81 14.73 -13.79
N LEU A 168 -7.15 14.69 -13.74
CA LEU A 168 -8.00 14.77 -14.94
C LEU A 168 -7.98 16.14 -15.61
N GLU A 169 -7.73 17.22 -14.87
CA GLU A 169 -7.70 18.59 -15.39
C GLU A 169 -6.36 18.93 -16.06
N VAL A 170 -5.25 18.56 -15.44
CA VAL A 170 -3.91 19.03 -15.81
C VAL A 170 -2.91 17.92 -16.14
N GLY A 171 -3.29 16.66 -15.93
CA GLY A 171 -2.39 15.51 -16.04
C GLY A 171 -1.58 15.25 -14.78
N LEU A 172 -1.06 14.02 -14.66
CA LEU A 172 -0.30 13.58 -13.48
C LEU A 172 1.00 14.38 -13.29
N ASP A 173 1.73 14.66 -14.39
CA ASP A 173 3.02 15.36 -14.32
C ASP A 173 2.90 16.75 -13.67
N ALA A 174 1.80 17.46 -13.95
CA ALA A 174 1.53 18.75 -13.33
C ALA A 174 1.22 18.61 -11.83
N VAL A 175 0.46 17.59 -11.45
CA VAL A 175 0.13 17.31 -10.04
C VAL A 175 1.38 16.92 -9.23
N LEU A 176 2.31 16.16 -9.81
CA LEU A 176 3.54 15.76 -9.15
C LEU A 176 4.54 16.92 -8.98
N SER A 177 4.37 18.01 -9.73
CA SER A 177 5.23 19.20 -9.67
C SER A 177 4.70 20.32 -8.77
N GLU A 178 3.49 20.19 -8.23
CA GLU A 178 2.88 21.09 -7.23
C GLU A 178 3.47 20.88 -5.82
#